data_78cdc032ed43269a4ea860b13120d544
#
_entry.id   78cdc032ed43269a4ea860b13120d544
#
_cell.length_a   1.000
_cell.length_b   1.000
_cell.length_c   1.000
_cell.angle_alpha   90.00
_cell.angle_beta   90.00
_cell.angle_gamma   90.00
#
_symmetry.space_group_name_H-M   'P 1'
#
loop_
_entity.id
_entity.type
_entity.pdbx_description
1 polymer ?
#
loop_
_entity_poly.entity_id
_entity_poly.type
_entity_poly.pdbx_seq_one_letter_code
_entity_poly.pdbx_strand_id
1 'polypeptide(L)'
;MSEIINIFNRRSVRRHRDRAAASYADFSFLFQEVAARLGDRLQDITRTFPITLDLGCHGGDMAAHIPDRSAVETLINSDLSPKMAELAHAKNGAASLTSDEEFLPFKAQSLDLVVSNLSLHWVNDL
;
A
#
# COMPACT_ATOMS: atom_id res chain seq x y z
N MET A 1 -24.97 -19.50 -4.64
CA MET A 1 -23.59 -19.14 -4.26
C MET A 1 -22.95 -18.46 -5.47
N SER A 2 -22.54 -17.21 -5.31
CA SER A 2 -21.89 -16.49 -6.41
C SER A 2 -20.46 -17.00 -6.58
N GLU A 3 -20.08 -17.28 -7.81
CA GLU A 3 -18.70 -17.62 -8.13
C GLU A 3 -17.90 -16.32 -8.26
N ILE A 4 -16.74 -16.25 -7.58
CA ILE A 4 -15.78 -15.17 -7.77
C ILE A 4 -14.97 -15.48 -9.02
N ILE A 5 -15.04 -14.59 -10.00
CA ILE A 5 -14.25 -14.71 -11.23
C ILE A 5 -12.88 -14.09 -10.96
N ASN A 6 -11.84 -14.90 -10.96
CA ASN A 6 -10.48 -14.44 -10.77
C ASN A 6 -9.89 -13.99 -12.11
N ILE A 7 -9.89 -12.67 -12.34
CA ILE A 7 -9.31 -12.05 -13.53
C ILE A 7 -7.78 -12.03 -13.42
N PHE A 8 -7.26 -11.80 -12.21
CA PHE A 8 -5.83 -11.72 -11.95
C PHE A 8 -5.35 -12.96 -11.20
N ASN A 9 -4.29 -13.59 -11.70
CA ASN A 9 -3.61 -14.66 -10.97
C ASN A 9 -2.69 -14.03 -9.92
N ARG A 10 -2.99 -14.25 -8.62
CA ARG A 10 -2.24 -13.64 -7.51
C ARG A 10 -0.77 -14.03 -7.50
N ARG A 11 -0.43 -15.24 -7.90
CA ARG A 11 0.98 -15.67 -8.02
C ARG A 11 1.70 -14.91 -9.13
N SER A 12 1.03 -14.66 -10.25
CA SER A 12 1.59 -13.87 -11.35
C SER A 12 1.79 -12.42 -10.92
N VAL A 13 0.82 -11.82 -10.24
CA VAL A 13 0.94 -10.46 -9.70
C VAL A 13 2.12 -10.37 -8.74
N ARG A 14 2.25 -11.32 -7.82
CA ARG A 14 3.38 -11.39 -6.89
C ARG A 14 4.72 -11.45 -7.63
N ARG A 15 4.84 -12.33 -8.63
CA ARG A 15 6.08 -12.49 -9.41
C ARG A 15 6.45 -11.21 -10.16
N HIS A 16 5.45 -10.56 -10.75
CA HIS A 16 5.68 -9.29 -11.46
C HIS A 16 6.18 -8.22 -10.51
N ARG A 17 5.58 -8.09 -9.33
CA ARG A 17 6.01 -7.14 -8.31
C ARG A 17 7.40 -7.49 -7.77
N ASP A 18 7.71 -8.77 -7.54
CA ASP A 18 9.02 -9.22 -7.09
C ASP A 18 10.11 -8.88 -8.11
N ARG A 19 9.84 -9.07 -9.40
CA ARG A 19 10.78 -8.70 -10.45
C ARG A 19 10.94 -7.18 -10.54
N ALA A 20 9.84 -6.45 -10.44
CA ALA A 20 9.85 -5.00 -10.49
C ALA A 20 10.64 -4.39 -9.32
N ALA A 21 10.63 -5.04 -8.16
CA ALA A 21 11.34 -4.54 -6.97
C ALA A 21 12.83 -4.33 -7.22
N ALA A 22 13.46 -5.20 -8.03
CA ALA A 22 14.90 -5.11 -8.33
C ALA A 22 15.28 -3.83 -9.09
N SER A 23 14.34 -3.25 -9.86
CA SER A 23 14.55 -2.03 -10.64
C SER A 23 13.58 -0.93 -10.28
N TYR A 24 12.99 -0.99 -9.08
CA TYR A 24 11.92 -0.10 -8.66
C TYR A 24 12.30 1.39 -8.77
N ALA A 25 13.52 1.73 -8.41
CA ALA A 25 13.99 3.11 -8.47
C ALA A 25 13.91 3.71 -9.87
N ASP A 26 14.01 2.87 -10.92
CA ASP A 26 14.02 3.33 -12.31
C ASP A 26 12.64 3.77 -12.81
N PHE A 27 11.56 3.29 -12.18
CA PHE A 27 10.19 3.60 -12.62
C PHE A 27 9.26 4.00 -11.44
N SER A 28 9.81 4.32 -10.30
CA SER A 28 9.01 4.70 -9.12
C SER A 28 8.32 6.06 -9.25
N PHE A 29 8.70 6.87 -10.26
CA PHE A 29 8.20 8.24 -10.40
C PHE A 29 6.66 8.32 -10.46
N LEU A 30 6.00 7.34 -11.07
CA LEU A 30 4.54 7.32 -11.14
C LEU A 30 3.92 7.14 -9.75
N PHE A 31 4.45 6.23 -8.96
CA PHE A 31 3.97 5.99 -7.60
C PHE A 31 4.24 7.18 -6.69
N GLN A 32 5.38 7.84 -6.87
CA GLN A 32 5.71 9.06 -6.13
C GLN A 32 4.74 10.20 -6.47
N GLU A 33 4.43 10.39 -7.75
CA GLU A 33 3.48 11.40 -8.20
C GLU A 33 2.08 11.17 -7.63
N VAL A 34 1.59 9.93 -7.68
CA VAL A 34 0.28 9.58 -7.13
C VAL A 34 0.28 9.72 -5.61
N ALA A 35 1.36 9.33 -4.94
CA ALA A 35 1.50 9.50 -3.49
C ALA A 35 1.43 10.98 -3.10
N ALA A 36 2.08 11.85 -3.86
CA ALA A 36 2.02 13.31 -3.63
C ALA A 36 0.60 13.83 -3.75
N ARG A 37 -0.15 13.39 -4.77
CA ARG A 37 -1.55 13.79 -4.97
C ARG A 37 -2.46 13.29 -3.87
N LEU A 38 -2.26 12.04 -3.40
CA LEU A 38 -3.01 11.51 -2.26
C LEU A 38 -2.70 12.29 -0.98
N GLY A 39 -1.44 12.65 -0.77
CA GLY A 39 -1.02 13.49 0.36
C GLY A 39 -1.71 14.85 0.34
N ASP A 40 -1.80 15.48 -0.84
CA ASP A 40 -2.50 16.77 -0.99
C ASP A 40 -3.98 16.65 -0.62
N ARG A 41 -4.64 15.56 -0.97
CA ARG A 41 -6.03 15.31 -0.59
C ARG A 41 -6.18 15.13 0.93
N LEU A 42 -5.23 14.46 1.55
CA LEU A 42 -5.23 14.28 3.01
C LEU A 42 -5.07 15.61 3.76
N GLN A 43 -4.40 16.61 3.18
CA GLN A 43 -4.29 17.94 3.76
C GLN A 43 -5.65 18.60 3.97
N ASP A 44 -6.63 18.30 3.13
CA ASP A 44 -7.97 18.89 3.18
C ASP A 44 -8.89 18.17 4.19
N ILE A 45 -8.44 17.05 4.74
CA ILE A 45 -9.21 16.27 5.70
C ILE A 45 -8.79 16.64 7.12
N THR A 46 -9.75 17.11 7.92
CA THR A 46 -9.45 17.56 9.30
C THR A 46 -9.36 16.41 10.30
N ARG A 47 -9.86 15.23 9.94
CA ARG A 47 -9.81 14.04 10.79
C ARG A 47 -8.37 13.53 10.94
N THR A 48 -8.05 12.94 12.10
CA THR A 48 -6.75 12.28 12.33
C THR A 48 -6.87 10.77 12.10
N PHE A 49 -5.73 10.13 11.78
CA PHE A 49 -5.67 8.73 11.43
C PHE A 49 -4.51 8.04 12.17
N PRO A 50 -4.65 7.76 13.49
CA PRO A 50 -3.55 7.20 14.27
C PRO A 50 -3.01 5.89 13.73
N ILE A 51 -3.87 5.00 13.23
CA ILE A 51 -3.46 3.70 12.66
C ILE A 51 -3.80 3.69 11.18
N THR A 52 -2.77 3.73 10.35
CA THR A 52 -2.88 3.84 8.88
C THR A 52 -2.20 2.65 8.21
N LEU A 53 -2.90 2.05 7.25
CA LEU A 53 -2.37 0.99 6.41
C LEU A 53 -2.09 1.54 5.00
N ASP A 54 -0.87 1.32 4.52
CA ASP A 54 -0.50 1.53 3.12
C ASP A 54 -0.67 0.19 2.40
N LEU A 55 -1.80 0.02 1.75
CA LEU A 55 -2.22 -1.21 1.11
C LEU A 55 -1.65 -1.29 -0.29
N GLY A 56 -0.87 -2.34 -0.56
CA GLY A 56 -0.11 -2.43 -1.80
C GLY A 56 0.93 -1.31 -1.86
N CYS A 57 1.81 -1.29 -0.84
CA CYS A 57 2.71 -0.17 -0.59
C CYS A 57 3.82 0.02 -1.63
N HIS A 58 4.06 -0.95 -2.51
CA HIS A 58 5.19 -0.94 -3.43
C HIS A 58 6.49 -0.63 -2.67
N GLY A 59 7.30 0.31 -3.13
CA GLY A 59 8.54 0.71 -2.47
C GLY A 59 8.38 1.66 -1.27
N GLY A 60 7.16 1.90 -0.80
CA GLY A 60 6.91 2.69 0.42
C GLY A 60 6.94 4.20 0.22
N ASP A 61 6.57 4.70 -0.95
CA ASP A 61 6.64 6.13 -1.28
C ASP A 61 5.59 6.97 -0.54
N MET A 62 4.46 6.37 -0.13
CA MET A 62 3.36 7.12 0.47
C MET A 62 3.73 7.79 1.78
N ALA A 63 4.58 7.15 2.59
CA ALA A 63 4.95 7.66 3.92
C ALA A 63 5.48 9.10 3.90
N ALA A 64 6.27 9.44 2.88
CA ALA A 64 6.85 10.78 2.74
C ALA A 64 5.83 11.87 2.43
N HIS A 65 4.64 11.48 1.96
CA HIS A 65 3.59 12.40 1.52
C HIS A 65 2.39 12.48 2.48
N ILE A 66 2.39 11.69 3.56
CA ILE A 66 1.33 11.78 4.57
C ILE A 66 1.57 13.05 5.37
N PRO A 67 0.58 13.98 5.40
CA PRO A 67 0.77 15.25 6.11
C PRO A 67 0.76 15.06 7.63
N ASP A 68 1.50 15.91 8.34
CA ASP A 68 1.57 15.89 9.81
C ASP A 68 0.19 16.02 10.47
N ARG A 69 -0.71 16.78 9.86
CA ARG A 69 -2.06 16.98 10.40
C ARG A 69 -2.86 15.69 10.48
N SER A 70 -2.52 14.66 9.70
CA SER A 70 -3.16 13.34 9.76
C SER A 70 -2.82 12.60 11.07
N ALA A 71 -1.78 13.04 11.78
CA ALA A 71 -1.38 12.53 13.09
C ALA A 71 -1.24 11.00 13.13
N VAL A 72 -0.57 10.44 12.13
CA VAL A 72 -0.34 9.00 12.05
C VAL A 72 0.67 8.59 13.13
N GLU A 73 0.25 7.73 14.04
CA GLU A 73 1.11 7.18 15.09
C GLU A 73 1.75 5.87 14.64
N THR A 74 0.97 5.04 13.94
CA THR A 74 1.43 3.75 13.43
C THR A 74 1.08 3.65 11.95
N LEU A 75 2.11 3.57 11.11
CA LEU A 75 1.99 3.26 9.70
C LEU A 75 2.39 1.81 9.49
N ILE A 76 1.59 1.08 8.73
CA ILE A 76 1.85 -0.31 8.36
C ILE A 76 1.95 -0.38 6.86
N ASN A 77 3.11 -0.83 6.35
CA ASN A 77 3.28 -1.14 4.93
C ASN A 77 2.80 -2.58 4.68
N SER A 78 2.04 -2.78 3.63
CA SER A 78 1.61 -4.11 3.23
C SER A 78 1.71 -4.26 1.72
N ASP A 79 2.28 -5.36 1.26
CA ASP A 79 2.33 -5.70 -0.16
C ASP A 79 2.25 -7.20 -0.36
N LEU A 80 1.75 -7.62 -1.51
CA LEU A 80 1.72 -9.03 -1.90
C LEU A 80 3.14 -9.54 -2.15
N SER A 81 4.04 -8.68 -2.61
CA SER A 81 5.44 -8.99 -2.88
C SER A 81 6.29 -8.81 -1.62
N PRO A 82 6.96 -9.88 -1.13
CA PRO A 82 7.90 -9.76 -0.01
C PRO A 82 9.02 -8.76 -0.31
N LYS A 83 9.50 -8.73 -1.55
CA LYS A 83 10.59 -7.82 -1.97
C LYS A 83 10.15 -6.37 -1.94
N MET A 84 8.92 -6.06 -2.34
CA MET A 84 8.36 -4.71 -2.21
C MET A 84 8.20 -4.31 -0.75
N ALA A 85 7.70 -5.21 0.10
CA ALA A 85 7.57 -4.95 1.53
C ALA A 85 8.94 -4.67 2.18
N GLU A 86 9.99 -5.38 1.76
CA GLU A 86 11.36 -5.13 2.22
C GLU A 86 11.85 -3.74 1.80
N LEU A 87 11.62 -3.36 0.54
CA LEU A 87 11.97 -2.02 0.04
C LEU A 87 11.26 -0.93 0.82
N ALA A 88 9.97 -1.11 1.09
CA ALA A 88 9.18 -0.14 1.86
C ALA A 88 9.72 0.03 3.27
N HIS A 89 10.05 -1.07 3.95
CA HIS A 89 10.64 -1.02 5.28
C HIS A 89 11.98 -0.30 5.27
N ALA A 90 12.84 -0.62 4.31
CA ALA A 90 14.14 0.03 4.17
C ALA A 90 14.00 1.54 3.91
N LYS A 91 12.98 1.94 3.16
CA LYS A 91 12.78 3.35 2.79
C LYS A 91 12.22 4.19 3.93
N ASN A 92 11.19 3.71 4.63
CA ASN A 92 10.46 4.53 5.59
C ASN A 92 10.51 4.02 7.04
N GLY A 93 11.08 2.84 7.28
CA GLY A 93 11.24 2.29 8.63
C GLY A 93 9.96 1.78 9.29
N ALA A 94 8.81 1.89 8.62
CA ALA A 94 7.55 1.43 9.18
C ALA A 94 7.47 -0.11 9.20
N ALA A 95 6.66 -0.65 10.09
CA ALA A 95 6.38 -2.08 10.11
C ALA A 95 5.84 -2.50 8.74
N SER A 96 6.39 -3.58 8.19
CA SER A 96 6.04 -4.03 6.85
C SER A 96 5.71 -5.52 6.88
N LEU A 97 4.65 -5.88 6.18
CA LEU A 97 4.23 -7.27 6.09
C LEU A 97 3.87 -7.64 4.66
N THR A 98 3.98 -8.92 4.38
CA THR A 98 3.53 -9.49 3.12
C THR A 98 2.12 -10.03 3.34
N SER A 99 1.15 -9.46 2.62
CA SER A 99 -0.23 -9.93 2.70
C SER A 99 -0.94 -9.70 1.37
N ASP A 100 -1.96 -10.52 1.13
CA ASP A 100 -2.83 -10.35 -0.02
C ASP A 100 -3.89 -9.30 0.31
N GLU A 101 -4.08 -8.31 -0.57
CA GLU A 101 -5.10 -7.27 -0.41
C GLU A 101 -6.52 -7.85 -0.32
N GLU A 102 -6.72 -9.06 -0.85
CA GLU A 102 -8.00 -9.77 -0.79
C GLU A 102 -8.22 -10.46 0.57
N PHE A 103 -7.15 -10.68 1.35
CA PHE A 103 -7.19 -11.43 2.60
C PHE A 103 -6.35 -10.74 3.68
N LEU A 104 -6.83 -9.60 4.15
CA LEU A 104 -6.09 -8.80 5.13
C LEU A 104 -6.14 -9.43 6.54
N PRO A 105 -5.00 -9.49 7.25
CA PRO A 105 -4.91 -10.11 8.57
C PRO A 105 -5.38 -9.19 9.71
N PHE A 106 -6.15 -8.17 9.43
CA PHE A 106 -6.59 -7.18 10.41
C PHE A 106 -8.03 -7.41 10.83
N LYS A 107 -8.31 -7.15 12.10
CA LYS A 107 -9.69 -7.15 12.60
C LYS A 107 -10.47 -6.02 11.95
N ALA A 108 -11.77 -6.23 11.75
CA ALA A 108 -12.67 -5.18 11.30
C ALA A 108 -12.56 -3.96 12.23
N GLN A 109 -12.54 -2.76 11.67
CA GLN A 109 -12.50 -1.50 12.42
C GLN A 109 -11.21 -1.28 13.24
N SER A 110 -10.12 -2.04 12.96
CA SER A 110 -8.83 -1.85 13.63
C SER A 110 -7.97 -0.75 13.02
N LEU A 111 -8.34 -0.26 11.84
CA LEU A 111 -7.59 0.75 11.09
C LEU A 111 -8.41 2.03 11.01
N ASP A 112 -7.72 3.18 11.08
CA ASP A 112 -8.35 4.49 10.93
C ASP A 112 -8.35 4.97 9.48
N LEU A 113 -7.35 4.57 8.70
CA LEU A 113 -7.21 4.94 7.30
C LEU A 113 -6.54 3.81 6.53
N VAL A 114 -7.03 3.57 5.34
CA VAL A 114 -6.35 2.73 4.34
C VAL A 114 -6.05 3.60 3.13
N VAL A 115 -4.78 3.70 2.76
CA VAL A 115 -4.35 4.34 1.51
C VAL A 115 -3.88 3.27 0.55
N SER A 116 -4.17 3.46 -0.73
CA SER A 116 -3.76 2.52 -1.76
C SER A 116 -3.30 3.29 -2.99
N ASN A 117 -2.05 3.08 -3.37
CA ASN A 117 -1.41 3.75 -4.50
C ASN A 117 -1.34 2.80 -5.68
N LEU A 118 -2.34 2.86 -6.57
CA LEU A 118 -2.40 2.09 -7.82
C LEU A 118 -2.32 0.56 -7.61
N SER A 119 -2.86 0.07 -6.52
CA SER A 119 -2.79 -1.35 -6.15
C SER A 119 -4.12 -2.09 -6.32
N LEU A 120 -5.25 -1.47 -5.94
CA LEU A 120 -6.55 -2.16 -5.87
C LEU A 120 -7.07 -2.61 -7.24
N HIS A 121 -6.64 -1.99 -8.33
CA HIS A 121 -7.05 -2.42 -9.68
C HIS A 121 -6.52 -3.81 -10.08
N TRP A 122 -5.60 -4.40 -9.28
CA TRP A 122 -5.10 -5.76 -9.46
C TRP A 122 -5.84 -6.78 -8.58
N VAL A 123 -6.85 -6.35 -7.83
CA VAL A 123 -7.59 -7.20 -6.89
C VAL A 123 -8.83 -7.77 -7.58
N ASN A 124 -9.10 -9.06 -7.35
CA ASN A 124 -10.27 -9.76 -7.93
C ASN A 124 -11.55 -9.51 -7.14
N ASP A 125 -11.44 -9.28 -5.84
CA ASP A 125 -12.55 -9.14 -4.91
C ASP A 125 -12.33 -7.90 -4.02
N LEU A 126 -12.93 -6.82 -4.43
CA LEU A 126 -12.85 -5.55 -3.71
C LEU A 126 -13.88 -5.45 -2.59
#